data_a0a269cc4bdee5538e18eb1b0d5adf3d
#
_entry.id   a0a269cc4bdee5538e18eb1b0d5adf3d
#
_cell.length_a   1.000
_cell.length_b   1.000
_cell.length_c   1.000
_cell.angle_alpha   90.00
_cell.angle_beta   90.00
_cell.angle_gamma   90.00
#
_symmetry.space_group_name_H-M   'P 1'
#
loop_
_entity.id
_entity.type
_entity.pdbx_description
1 polymer ?
#
loop_
_entity_poly.entity_id
_entity_poly.type
_entity_poly.pdbx_seq_one_letter_code
_entity_poly.pdbx_strand_id
1 'polypeptide(L)'
;MPDNTPPVSQQGLPLGMAFRWVLAITLLLGSVLSAIIPPGKSPDEADHMVRAYLLSQGHVFLKTERCQGENALCHNGSTMSGGPVDQGLLEYFRLHDPYRRHKESMLDLQAGRVIPWRGQEVFFHAPGTGYYFPLVYLPQATALALGKTLGLTVENSYYLARAFAMTSGVLVLTLAFYIFWPQPAVLALLLVPMSLFQTASASIDFLCNALAILVIACFLRVATLRKEAPNSLFWMMALAVFLLGTARAHLASMVLLMAAAAWPTRRIQPWAAAATATVAILAWMALAIPATIDFRIPREMGTGQVVAYYLGAPLQLVRVLAHTVTDGNMLNSYVASFLGVFFDQPLTHRTYAWLAGLVALVILPCLASPRRLLQAALARSALVLTGVAGTLLAFLAMLFTWTPHPATLVQGVQGRYLLVPAMLLLLAVCSWEPAVHPWRQRLRWALLYVLGGVSMVVSVHRLLYAYYVQPAVALPSAVQAEPGALEPSPPLGPGSTIMLQLPPATSEPTAPATYGIGFLVGTYGQTLQGTAQLTLTDRAGQHHGVEVSLDDVTDNTYVFAKVPPGHYSQVELRIIQGQAAFSVWTFRPAAGNAARPTEAPVPMACTMTIREDRSMQLMPGCPGPK
;
A
#
# COMPACT_ATOMS: atom_id res chain seq x y z
N MET A 1 9.89 -45.84 -32.33
CA MET A 1 8.43 -45.85 -32.30
C MET A 1 8.00 -44.45 -31.84
N PRO A 2 7.24 -43.71 -32.62
CA PRO A 2 6.72 -42.43 -32.16
C PRO A 2 5.65 -42.72 -31.07
N ASP A 3 5.86 -42.08 -29.94
CA ASP A 3 4.99 -42.16 -28.75
C ASP A 3 3.64 -41.51 -29.12
N ASN A 4 2.67 -42.35 -29.49
CA ASN A 4 1.29 -41.98 -29.82
C ASN A 4 0.46 -41.75 -28.55
N THR A 5 1.03 -41.13 -27.54
CA THR A 5 0.22 -40.54 -26.49
C THR A 5 -0.50 -39.32 -27.08
N PRO A 6 -1.86 -39.32 -27.13
CA PRO A 6 -2.59 -38.16 -27.59
C PRO A 6 -2.15 -36.96 -26.75
N PRO A 7 -1.96 -35.77 -27.34
CA PRO A 7 -1.64 -34.59 -26.57
C PRO A 7 -2.77 -34.43 -25.55
N VAL A 8 -2.44 -34.57 -24.27
CA VAL A 8 -3.35 -34.24 -23.18
C VAL A 8 -3.85 -32.85 -23.52
N SER A 9 -5.13 -32.77 -23.85
CA SER A 9 -5.77 -31.52 -24.24
C SER A 9 -5.57 -30.54 -23.06
N GLN A 10 -4.58 -29.68 -23.18
CA GLN A 10 -4.29 -28.61 -22.22
C GLN A 10 -5.32 -27.51 -22.39
N GLN A 11 -6.58 -27.90 -22.27
CA GLN A 11 -7.71 -27.00 -22.23
C GLN A 11 -7.70 -26.31 -20.89
N GLY A 12 -7.99 -25.02 -20.85
CA GLY A 12 -8.30 -24.32 -19.62
C GLY A 12 -9.43 -25.01 -18.86
N LEU A 13 -9.67 -24.57 -17.65
CA LEU A 13 -10.84 -25.06 -16.91
C LEU A 13 -12.12 -24.68 -17.68
N PRO A 14 -13.17 -25.52 -17.63
CA PRO A 14 -14.50 -25.10 -18.06
C PRO A 14 -14.87 -23.79 -17.37
N LEU A 15 -15.47 -22.85 -18.11
CA LEU A 15 -15.74 -21.50 -17.61
C LEU A 15 -16.49 -21.50 -16.27
N GLY A 16 -17.50 -22.37 -16.14
CA GLY A 16 -18.24 -22.50 -14.87
C GLY A 16 -17.39 -23.04 -13.71
N MET A 17 -16.42 -23.92 -13.97
CA MET A 17 -15.50 -24.41 -12.95
C MET A 17 -14.48 -23.35 -12.57
N ALA A 18 -13.89 -22.62 -13.54
CA ALA A 18 -12.99 -21.52 -13.29
C ALA A 18 -13.67 -20.43 -12.44
N PHE A 19 -14.90 -20.05 -12.82
CA PHE A 19 -15.69 -19.07 -12.07
C PHE A 19 -15.96 -19.53 -10.64
N ARG A 20 -16.41 -20.76 -10.43
CA ARG A 20 -16.66 -21.29 -9.07
C ARG A 20 -15.41 -21.26 -8.19
N TRP A 21 -14.26 -21.64 -8.74
CA TRP A 21 -12.99 -21.64 -8.02
C TRP A 21 -12.58 -20.21 -7.60
N VAL A 22 -12.56 -19.29 -8.55
CA VAL A 22 -12.16 -17.90 -8.28
C VAL A 22 -13.16 -17.24 -7.35
N LEU A 23 -14.47 -17.46 -7.59
CA LEU A 23 -15.53 -16.92 -6.76
C LEU A 23 -15.42 -17.44 -5.31
N ALA A 24 -15.22 -18.75 -5.12
CA ALA A 24 -15.11 -19.34 -3.78
C ALA A 24 -13.92 -18.75 -2.99
N ILE A 25 -12.74 -18.66 -3.63
CA ILE A 25 -11.56 -18.07 -3.01
C ILE A 25 -11.80 -16.59 -2.68
N THR A 26 -12.32 -15.82 -3.63
CA THR A 26 -12.51 -14.37 -3.46
C THR A 26 -13.58 -14.08 -2.41
N LEU A 27 -14.73 -14.78 -2.44
CA LEU A 27 -15.77 -14.60 -1.45
C LEU A 27 -15.31 -15.01 -0.05
N LEU A 28 -14.62 -16.14 0.08
CA LEU A 28 -14.16 -16.61 1.38
C LEU A 28 -13.08 -15.73 1.99
N LEU A 29 -12.10 -15.31 1.20
CA LEU A 29 -10.93 -14.58 1.69
C LEU A 29 -11.10 -13.06 1.55
N GLY A 30 -11.57 -12.59 0.39
CA GLY A 30 -11.66 -11.18 0.07
C GLY A 30 -12.77 -10.45 0.83
N SER A 31 -13.98 -11.05 0.95
CA SER A 31 -15.09 -10.41 1.66
C SER A 31 -14.84 -10.25 3.16
N VAL A 32 -14.23 -11.28 3.79
CA VAL A 32 -13.88 -11.21 5.22
C VAL A 32 -12.84 -10.11 5.46
N LEU A 33 -11.79 -10.08 4.63
CA LEU A 33 -10.76 -9.03 4.75
C LEU A 33 -11.32 -7.65 4.43
N SER A 34 -12.19 -7.51 3.41
CA SER A 34 -12.82 -6.24 3.08
C SER A 34 -13.66 -5.67 4.22
N ALA A 35 -14.29 -6.53 5.04
CA ALA A 35 -15.04 -6.12 6.22
C ALA A 35 -14.14 -5.71 7.41
N ILE A 36 -12.93 -6.28 7.50
CA ILE A 36 -12.00 -6.05 8.62
C ILE A 36 -11.06 -4.86 8.33
N ILE A 37 -10.66 -4.67 7.07
CA ILE A 37 -9.75 -3.58 6.70
C ILE A 37 -10.48 -2.24 6.82
N PRO A 38 -10.04 -1.33 7.72
CA PRO A 38 -10.67 -0.03 7.82
C PRO A 38 -10.54 0.77 6.51
N PRO A 39 -11.43 1.74 6.28
CA PRO A 39 -11.38 2.58 5.09
C PRO A 39 -10.03 3.31 4.93
N GLY A 40 -9.48 3.29 3.73
CA GLY A 40 -8.22 3.95 3.41
C GLY A 40 -6.96 3.27 3.97
N LYS A 41 -7.06 2.15 4.69
CA LYS A 41 -5.90 1.42 5.26
C LYS A 41 -5.29 0.39 4.31
N SER A 42 -5.80 0.23 3.11
CA SER A 42 -5.09 -0.49 2.04
C SER A 42 -4.09 0.45 1.35
N PRO A 43 -3.02 -0.08 0.75
CA PRO A 43 -2.01 0.76 0.11
C PRO A 43 -2.60 1.69 -0.94
N ASP A 44 -2.35 2.98 -0.81
CA ASP A 44 -2.78 4.06 -1.71
C ASP A 44 -4.30 4.12 -1.97
N GLU A 45 -5.13 3.42 -1.16
CA GLU A 45 -6.55 3.24 -1.42
C GLU A 45 -7.32 4.57 -1.45
N ALA A 46 -6.99 5.52 -0.56
CA ALA A 46 -7.63 6.83 -0.53
C ALA A 46 -7.39 7.60 -1.85
N ASP A 47 -6.14 7.63 -2.33
CA ASP A 47 -5.78 8.28 -3.60
C ASP A 47 -6.46 7.60 -4.80
N HIS A 48 -6.54 6.26 -4.78
CA HIS A 48 -7.25 5.50 -5.81
C HIS A 48 -8.76 5.78 -5.80
N MET A 49 -9.37 5.93 -4.64
CA MET A 49 -10.79 6.28 -4.52
C MET A 49 -11.08 7.70 -4.97
N VAL A 50 -10.20 8.67 -4.61
CA VAL A 50 -10.27 10.03 -5.13
C VAL A 50 -10.19 10.03 -6.66
N ARG A 51 -9.26 9.27 -7.24
CA ARG A 51 -9.11 9.14 -8.69
C ARG A 51 -10.35 8.55 -9.35
N ALA A 52 -10.93 7.50 -8.74
CA ALA A 52 -12.18 6.88 -9.21
C ALA A 52 -13.36 7.86 -9.13
N TYR A 53 -13.45 8.66 -8.05
CA TYR A 53 -14.45 9.71 -7.93
C TYR A 53 -14.31 10.76 -9.05
N LEU A 54 -13.10 11.26 -9.29
CA LEU A 54 -12.84 12.23 -10.36
C LEU A 54 -13.24 11.66 -11.74
N LEU A 55 -12.96 10.39 -12.00
CA LEU A 55 -13.40 9.72 -13.22
C LEU A 55 -14.93 9.64 -13.30
N SER A 56 -15.61 9.36 -12.19
CA SER A 56 -17.09 9.30 -12.14
C SER A 56 -17.74 10.65 -12.46
N GLN A 57 -17.00 11.76 -12.25
CA GLN A 57 -17.40 13.12 -12.65
C GLN A 57 -16.91 13.53 -14.06
N GLY A 58 -16.33 12.59 -14.83
CA GLY A 58 -15.84 12.82 -16.20
C GLY A 58 -14.42 13.40 -16.30
N HIS A 59 -13.69 13.53 -15.20
CA HIS A 59 -12.30 14.03 -15.22
C HIS A 59 -11.32 12.94 -15.65
N VAL A 60 -10.97 12.93 -16.95
CA VAL A 60 -9.98 11.98 -17.52
C VAL A 60 -8.55 12.35 -17.11
N PHE A 61 -8.21 13.64 -17.12
CA PHE A 61 -6.93 14.16 -16.63
C PHE A 61 -7.15 14.90 -15.31
N LEU A 62 -6.13 14.89 -14.45
CA LEU A 62 -6.12 15.72 -13.26
C LEU A 62 -5.96 17.19 -13.64
N LYS A 63 -6.54 18.07 -12.85
CA LYS A 63 -6.30 19.52 -12.91
C LYS A 63 -5.11 19.87 -12.02
N THR A 64 -4.49 21.02 -12.25
CA THR A 64 -3.41 21.53 -11.40
C THR A 64 -3.88 22.79 -10.69
N GLU A 65 -3.59 22.89 -9.39
CA GLU A 65 -3.91 24.04 -8.58
C GLU A 65 -2.74 24.36 -7.63
N ARG A 66 -2.62 25.63 -7.25
CA ARG A 66 -1.62 26.06 -6.27
C ARG A 66 -2.04 25.64 -4.87
N CYS A 67 -1.10 25.15 -4.12
CA CYS A 67 -1.29 24.82 -2.71
C CYS A 67 -1.57 26.09 -1.90
N GLN A 68 -2.68 26.10 -1.17
CA GLN A 68 -3.01 27.13 -0.20
C GLN A 68 -2.68 26.59 1.20
N GLY A 69 -1.62 27.11 1.80
CA GLY A 69 -1.13 26.67 3.12
C GLY A 69 -0.12 25.52 3.03
N GLU A 70 0.53 25.24 4.15
CA GLU A 70 1.44 24.10 4.29
C GLU A 70 0.71 22.91 4.91
N ASN A 71 0.76 21.78 4.22
CA ASN A 71 0.39 20.50 4.79
C ASN A 71 1.42 19.44 4.35
N ALA A 72 1.37 18.25 4.91
CA ALA A 72 2.34 17.17 4.65
C ALA A 72 2.49 16.78 3.15
N LEU A 73 1.55 17.17 2.30
CA LEU A 73 1.51 16.82 0.88
C LEU A 73 1.67 18.04 -0.04
N CYS A 74 1.62 19.26 0.49
CA CYS A 74 1.49 20.47 -0.31
C CYS A 74 2.25 21.62 0.33
N HIS A 75 3.37 22.01 -0.26
CA HIS A 75 4.13 23.17 0.18
C HIS A 75 3.51 24.45 -0.35
N ASN A 76 3.37 25.46 0.50
CA ASN A 76 2.74 26.74 0.16
C ASN A 76 3.33 27.35 -1.12
N GLY A 77 2.45 27.67 -2.08
CA GLY A 77 2.83 28.24 -3.38
C GLY A 77 3.28 27.23 -4.44
N SER A 78 3.48 25.95 -4.10
CA SER A 78 3.73 24.91 -5.10
C SER A 78 2.45 24.58 -5.88
N THR A 79 2.60 24.09 -7.11
CA THR A 79 1.47 23.63 -7.94
C THR A 79 1.46 22.11 -7.91
N MET A 80 0.30 21.50 -7.70
CA MET A 80 0.16 20.04 -7.63
C MET A 80 -1.11 19.57 -8.33
N SER A 81 -1.06 18.36 -8.91
CA SER A 81 -2.18 17.77 -9.62
C SER A 81 -3.21 17.16 -8.67
N GLY A 82 -4.49 17.32 -9.02
CA GLY A 82 -5.62 16.85 -8.25
C GLY A 82 -6.94 17.12 -8.96
N GLY A 83 -7.99 17.35 -8.19
CA GLY A 83 -9.28 17.73 -8.75
C GLY A 83 -10.35 18.00 -7.69
N PRO A 84 -11.55 18.47 -8.11
CA PRO A 84 -12.66 18.73 -7.23
C PRO A 84 -13.24 17.41 -6.67
N VAL A 85 -13.28 17.29 -5.35
CA VAL A 85 -13.75 16.10 -4.64
C VAL A 85 -14.85 16.50 -3.67
N ASP A 86 -15.91 15.69 -3.59
CA ASP A 86 -17.02 15.89 -2.66
C ASP A 86 -16.52 15.88 -1.21
N GLN A 87 -16.96 16.90 -0.45
CA GLN A 87 -16.56 17.06 0.96
C GLN A 87 -16.92 15.83 1.82
N GLY A 88 -18.04 15.16 1.52
CA GLY A 88 -18.43 13.95 2.25
C GLY A 88 -17.41 12.82 2.10
N LEU A 89 -16.85 12.64 0.90
CA LEU A 89 -15.79 11.64 0.68
C LEU A 89 -14.51 11.99 1.45
N LEU A 90 -14.11 13.26 1.45
CA LEU A 90 -12.95 13.72 2.21
C LEU A 90 -13.18 13.62 3.73
N GLU A 91 -14.38 13.95 4.20
CA GLU A 91 -14.79 13.78 5.60
C GLU A 91 -14.69 12.32 6.03
N TYR A 92 -15.18 11.40 5.20
CA TYR A 92 -15.10 9.97 5.45
C TYR A 92 -13.66 9.46 5.57
N PHE A 93 -12.79 9.82 4.64
CA PHE A 93 -11.37 9.42 4.72
C PHE A 93 -10.64 10.10 5.88
N ARG A 94 -10.98 11.36 6.22
CA ARG A 94 -10.39 12.02 7.38
C ARG A 94 -10.81 11.37 8.69
N LEU A 95 -12.03 10.84 8.78
CA LEU A 95 -12.51 10.14 9.98
C LEU A 95 -11.68 8.87 10.25
N HIS A 96 -11.32 8.14 9.20
CA HIS A 96 -10.51 6.94 9.27
C HIS A 96 -9.01 7.18 9.03
N ASP A 97 -8.56 8.41 9.01
CA ASP A 97 -7.25 8.93 8.60
C ASP A 97 -6.15 7.85 8.46
N PRO A 98 -5.76 7.47 7.24
CA PRO A 98 -4.81 6.39 7.02
C PRO A 98 -3.40 6.70 7.58
N TYR A 99 -3.05 7.98 7.72
CA TYR A 99 -1.73 8.40 8.20
C TYR A 99 -1.64 8.50 9.73
N ARG A 100 -2.77 8.42 10.44
CA ARG A 100 -2.79 8.40 11.91
C ARG A 100 -2.82 6.97 12.41
N ARG A 101 -1.81 6.59 13.15
CA ARG A 101 -1.72 5.28 13.79
C ARG A 101 -2.59 5.26 15.05
N HIS A 102 -3.89 5.05 14.91
CA HIS A 102 -4.79 4.84 16.03
C HIS A 102 -5.78 3.72 15.71
N LYS A 103 -6.25 3.06 16.74
CA LYS A 103 -7.31 2.06 16.56
C LYS A 103 -8.62 2.71 16.16
N GLU A 104 -9.38 2.00 15.33
CA GLU A 104 -10.76 2.38 15.01
C GLU A 104 -11.62 2.34 16.27
N SER A 105 -12.40 3.39 16.52
CA SER A 105 -13.36 3.40 17.60
C SER A 105 -14.77 3.08 17.08
N MET A 106 -15.63 2.57 17.97
CA MET A 106 -17.04 2.35 17.62
C MET A 106 -17.74 3.66 17.25
N LEU A 107 -17.31 4.79 17.83
CA LEU A 107 -17.86 6.12 17.49
C LEU A 107 -17.49 6.53 16.07
N ASP A 108 -16.21 6.34 15.64
CA ASP A 108 -15.78 6.66 14.28
C ASP A 108 -16.50 5.78 13.26
N LEU A 109 -16.64 4.48 13.55
CA LEU A 109 -17.38 3.55 12.71
C LEU A 109 -18.85 3.92 12.58
N GLN A 110 -19.50 4.36 13.67
CA GLN A 110 -20.89 4.82 13.65
C GLN A 110 -21.02 6.15 12.91
N ALA A 111 -20.12 7.10 13.15
CA ALA A 111 -20.10 8.39 12.45
C ALA A 111 -19.89 8.22 10.95
N GLY A 112 -19.01 7.30 10.53
CA GLY A 112 -18.75 7.02 9.12
C GLY A 112 -19.99 6.54 8.36
N ARG A 113 -20.85 5.72 9.01
CA ARG A 113 -22.06 5.13 8.40
C ARG A 113 -23.07 6.16 7.94
N VAL A 114 -23.10 7.33 8.54
CA VAL A 114 -24.14 8.36 8.29
C VAL A 114 -23.65 9.52 7.43
N ILE A 115 -22.38 9.53 7.01
CA ILE A 115 -21.83 10.61 6.17
C ILE A 115 -22.49 10.58 4.78
N PRO A 116 -23.26 11.63 4.40
CA PRO A 116 -23.87 11.73 3.09
C PRO A 116 -22.89 12.31 2.07
N TRP A 117 -23.19 12.17 0.81
CA TRP A 117 -22.62 12.99 -0.25
C TRP A 117 -23.10 14.44 -0.04
N ARG A 118 -22.13 15.37 0.09
CA ARG A 118 -22.45 16.78 0.44
C ARG A 118 -22.87 17.60 -0.79
N GLY A 119 -22.47 17.17 -1.99
CA GLY A 119 -22.68 17.96 -3.22
C GLY A 119 -21.80 19.21 -3.30
N GLN A 120 -20.99 19.48 -2.31
CA GLN A 120 -19.98 20.55 -2.27
C GLN A 120 -18.61 19.94 -2.56
N GLU A 121 -17.86 20.52 -3.48
CA GLU A 121 -16.56 20.03 -3.90
C GLU A 121 -15.45 20.95 -3.43
N VAL A 122 -14.34 20.35 -3.00
CA VAL A 122 -13.10 21.02 -2.62
C VAL A 122 -11.97 20.40 -3.42
N PHE A 123 -11.02 21.21 -3.86
CA PHE A 123 -9.87 20.70 -4.58
C PHE A 123 -9.01 19.82 -3.65
N PHE A 124 -8.75 18.59 -4.10
CA PHE A 124 -7.92 17.64 -3.39
C PHE A 124 -6.75 17.19 -4.26
N HIS A 125 -5.55 17.21 -3.70
CA HIS A 125 -4.32 16.84 -4.38
C HIS A 125 -4.12 15.33 -4.32
N ALA A 126 -4.07 14.66 -5.48
CA ALA A 126 -3.83 13.22 -5.62
C ALA A 126 -2.90 12.92 -6.81
N PRO A 127 -1.69 13.54 -6.85
CA PRO A 127 -0.84 13.53 -8.04
C PRO A 127 -0.38 12.13 -8.43
N GLY A 128 -0.15 11.23 -7.47
CA GLY A 128 0.36 9.89 -7.72
C GLY A 128 -0.50 9.03 -8.64
N THR A 129 -1.78 9.40 -8.82
CA THR A 129 -2.73 8.65 -9.65
C THR A 129 -2.92 9.25 -11.05
N GLY A 130 -2.31 10.41 -11.32
CA GLY A 130 -2.45 11.12 -12.61
C GLY A 130 -1.79 10.37 -13.78
N TYR A 131 -0.81 9.54 -13.51
CA TYR A 131 -0.11 8.76 -14.54
C TYR A 131 -0.91 7.59 -15.09
N TYR A 132 -1.94 7.12 -14.37
CA TYR A 132 -2.65 5.88 -14.69
C TYR A 132 -3.77 6.10 -15.70
N PHE A 133 -3.87 5.19 -16.67
CA PHE A 133 -4.96 5.24 -17.66
C PHE A 133 -6.32 5.06 -16.96
N PRO A 134 -7.30 5.94 -17.21
CA PRO A 134 -8.53 5.99 -16.41
C PRO A 134 -9.37 4.70 -16.43
N LEU A 135 -9.31 3.93 -17.51
CA LEU A 135 -10.15 2.73 -17.69
C LEU A 135 -9.95 1.69 -16.57
N VAL A 136 -8.77 1.65 -15.93
CA VAL A 136 -8.52 0.73 -14.81
C VAL A 136 -9.32 1.09 -13.55
N TYR A 137 -9.86 2.31 -13.47
CA TYR A 137 -10.71 2.79 -12.38
C TYR A 137 -12.20 2.68 -12.69
N LEU A 138 -12.58 2.23 -13.89
CA LEU A 138 -13.99 2.17 -14.31
C LEU A 138 -14.89 1.39 -13.34
N PRO A 139 -14.47 0.24 -12.75
CA PRO A 139 -15.31 -0.47 -11.78
C PRO A 139 -15.65 0.40 -10.56
N GLN A 140 -14.64 1.01 -9.93
CA GLN A 140 -14.81 1.84 -8.75
C GLN A 140 -15.59 3.13 -9.09
N ALA A 141 -15.27 3.77 -10.21
CA ALA A 141 -15.95 4.98 -10.66
C ALA A 141 -17.45 4.73 -10.91
N THR A 142 -17.78 3.61 -11.56
CA THR A 142 -19.17 3.19 -11.78
C THR A 142 -19.89 2.95 -10.46
N ALA A 143 -19.24 2.29 -9.50
CA ALA A 143 -19.82 2.02 -8.19
C ALA A 143 -20.11 3.31 -7.41
N LEU A 144 -19.17 4.29 -7.43
CA LEU A 144 -19.35 5.59 -6.77
C LEU A 144 -20.46 6.41 -7.43
N ALA A 145 -20.51 6.45 -8.77
CA ALA A 145 -21.59 7.11 -9.51
C ALA A 145 -22.95 6.50 -9.16
N LEU A 146 -23.02 5.16 -9.14
CA LEU A 146 -24.23 4.42 -8.80
C LEU A 146 -24.67 4.69 -7.35
N GLY A 147 -23.72 4.64 -6.40
CA GLY A 147 -24.00 4.93 -5.00
C GLY A 147 -24.54 6.35 -4.78
N LYS A 148 -23.93 7.34 -5.44
CA LYS A 148 -24.39 8.73 -5.39
C LYS A 148 -25.79 8.90 -6.01
N THR A 149 -26.07 8.30 -7.16
CA THR A 149 -27.38 8.38 -7.83
C THR A 149 -28.49 7.65 -7.07
N LEU A 150 -28.17 6.57 -6.36
CA LEU A 150 -29.10 5.82 -5.54
C LEU A 150 -29.30 6.42 -4.14
N GLY A 151 -28.64 7.53 -3.83
CA GLY A 151 -28.72 8.18 -2.52
C GLY A 151 -28.08 7.38 -1.37
N LEU A 152 -27.13 6.51 -1.67
CA LEU A 152 -26.39 5.77 -0.65
C LEU A 152 -25.45 6.72 0.11
N THR A 153 -25.12 6.37 1.36
CA THR A 153 -24.07 7.07 2.11
C THR A 153 -22.70 6.91 1.44
N VAL A 154 -21.74 7.73 1.82
CA VAL A 154 -20.36 7.62 1.30
C VAL A 154 -19.78 6.25 1.66
N GLU A 155 -19.98 5.75 2.89
CA GLU A 155 -19.52 4.43 3.31
C GLU A 155 -20.07 3.31 2.44
N ASN A 156 -21.39 3.29 2.22
CA ASN A 156 -22.01 2.25 1.38
C ASN A 156 -21.52 2.31 -0.06
N SER A 157 -21.31 3.51 -0.60
CA SER A 157 -20.74 3.71 -1.95
C SER A 157 -19.28 3.25 -2.02
N TYR A 158 -18.51 3.45 -0.95
CA TYR A 158 -17.14 2.98 -0.83
C TYR A 158 -17.06 1.44 -0.78
N TYR A 159 -17.89 0.77 0.03
CA TYR A 159 -17.93 -0.70 0.03
C TYR A 159 -18.45 -1.28 -1.29
N LEU A 160 -19.36 -0.57 -1.96
CA LEU A 160 -19.78 -0.93 -3.32
C LEU A 160 -18.59 -0.85 -4.30
N ALA A 161 -17.73 0.18 -4.17
CA ALA A 161 -16.54 0.31 -4.98
C ALA A 161 -15.52 -0.82 -4.72
N ARG A 162 -15.32 -1.24 -3.47
CA ARG A 162 -14.53 -2.45 -3.14
C ARG A 162 -15.10 -3.70 -3.80
N ALA A 163 -16.43 -3.89 -3.74
CA ALA A 163 -17.10 -5.03 -4.35
C ALA A 163 -16.94 -5.05 -5.88
N PHE A 164 -17.06 -3.89 -6.55
CA PHE A 164 -16.89 -3.78 -8.00
C PHE A 164 -15.44 -4.01 -8.41
N ALA A 165 -14.46 -3.47 -7.68
CA ALA A 165 -13.03 -3.71 -7.90
C ALA A 165 -12.71 -5.21 -7.78
N MET A 166 -13.18 -5.86 -6.71
CA MET A 166 -13.01 -7.29 -6.48
C MET A 166 -13.67 -8.12 -7.59
N THR A 167 -14.92 -7.80 -7.96
CA THR A 167 -15.66 -8.51 -9.00
C THR A 167 -14.95 -8.40 -10.36
N SER A 168 -14.43 -7.22 -10.73
CA SER A 168 -13.69 -7.05 -11.97
C SER A 168 -12.45 -7.93 -12.03
N GLY A 169 -11.67 -8.00 -10.93
CA GLY A 169 -10.53 -8.91 -10.82
C GLY A 169 -10.94 -10.39 -10.93
N VAL A 170 -12.05 -10.80 -10.27
CA VAL A 170 -12.61 -12.16 -10.37
C VAL A 170 -12.95 -12.52 -11.80
N LEU A 171 -13.62 -11.63 -12.53
CA LEU A 171 -14.00 -11.87 -13.93
C LEU A 171 -12.77 -12.05 -14.83
N VAL A 172 -11.74 -11.22 -14.65
CA VAL A 172 -10.48 -11.32 -15.41
C VAL A 172 -9.73 -12.60 -15.07
N LEU A 173 -9.62 -12.98 -13.77
CA LEU A 173 -9.02 -14.25 -13.36
C LEU A 173 -9.79 -15.46 -13.87
N THR A 174 -11.13 -15.40 -13.89
CA THR A 174 -11.98 -16.46 -14.47
C THR A 174 -11.64 -16.66 -15.94
N LEU A 175 -11.53 -15.58 -16.70
CA LEU A 175 -11.12 -15.61 -18.11
C LEU A 175 -9.72 -16.19 -18.27
N ALA A 176 -8.77 -15.77 -17.44
CA ALA A 176 -7.40 -16.28 -17.48
C ALA A 176 -7.35 -17.81 -17.25
N PHE A 177 -8.10 -18.32 -16.25
CA PHE A 177 -8.12 -19.76 -15.94
C PHE A 177 -8.95 -20.57 -16.92
N TYR A 178 -9.88 -19.94 -17.63
CA TYR A 178 -10.57 -20.54 -18.77
C TYR A 178 -9.62 -20.72 -19.97
N ILE A 179 -8.73 -19.75 -20.23
CA ILE A 179 -7.76 -19.79 -21.34
C ILE A 179 -6.65 -20.79 -21.08
N PHE A 180 -6.10 -20.78 -19.86
CA PHE A 180 -5.05 -21.69 -19.45
C PHE A 180 -5.26 -22.10 -17.99
N TRP A 181 -5.06 -23.37 -17.70
CA TRP A 181 -5.31 -23.90 -16.37
C TRP A 181 -4.44 -23.19 -15.30
N PRO A 182 -4.97 -22.94 -14.07
CA PRO A 182 -4.26 -22.18 -13.05
C PRO A 182 -2.99 -22.88 -12.58
N GLN A 183 -1.88 -22.17 -12.64
CA GLN A 183 -0.57 -22.70 -12.23
C GLN A 183 -0.43 -22.62 -10.71
N PRO A 184 -0.13 -23.72 -10.00
CA PRO A 184 -0.02 -23.71 -8.53
C PRO A 184 1.02 -22.72 -8.01
N ALA A 185 2.14 -22.52 -8.72
CA ALA A 185 3.15 -21.53 -8.35
C ALA A 185 2.62 -20.08 -8.39
N VAL A 186 1.77 -19.75 -9.38
CA VAL A 186 1.11 -18.44 -9.47
C VAL A 186 0.07 -18.30 -8.37
N LEU A 187 -0.73 -19.35 -8.12
CA LEU A 187 -1.71 -19.36 -7.04
C LEU A 187 -1.06 -19.19 -5.66
N ALA A 188 0.14 -19.77 -5.45
CA ALA A 188 0.87 -19.57 -4.19
C ALA A 188 1.16 -18.08 -3.93
N LEU A 189 1.55 -17.33 -4.97
CA LEU A 189 1.80 -15.90 -4.83
C LEU A 189 0.53 -15.06 -4.70
N LEU A 190 -0.60 -15.53 -5.24
CA LEU A 190 -1.90 -14.88 -4.99
C LEU A 190 -2.44 -15.13 -3.58
N LEU A 191 -1.96 -16.16 -2.91
CA LEU A 191 -2.39 -16.53 -1.56
C LEU A 191 -1.48 -15.98 -0.45
N VAL A 192 -0.39 -15.26 -0.76
CA VAL A 192 0.37 -14.57 0.29
C VAL A 192 -0.46 -13.43 0.91
N PRO A 193 -0.24 -13.09 2.19
CA PRO A 193 -1.01 -12.07 2.89
C PRO A 193 -1.13 -10.73 2.15
N MET A 194 -0.05 -10.26 1.49
CA MET A 194 -0.07 -9.02 0.70
C MET A 194 -1.06 -9.10 -0.47
N SER A 195 -1.07 -10.21 -1.20
CA SER A 195 -1.99 -10.38 -2.34
C SER A 195 -3.44 -10.47 -1.90
N LEU A 196 -3.72 -11.14 -0.77
CA LEU A 196 -5.05 -11.19 -0.16
C LEU A 196 -5.51 -9.80 0.29
N PHE A 197 -4.61 -9.01 0.87
CA PHE A 197 -4.87 -7.64 1.28
C PHE A 197 -5.24 -6.74 0.09
N GLN A 198 -4.51 -6.86 -1.03
CA GLN A 198 -4.82 -6.15 -2.26
C GLN A 198 -6.16 -6.56 -2.88
N THR A 199 -6.54 -7.84 -2.75
CA THR A 199 -7.83 -8.35 -3.28
C THR A 199 -9.03 -7.67 -2.61
N ALA A 200 -8.91 -7.32 -1.34
CA ALA A 200 -9.96 -6.72 -0.52
C ALA A 200 -10.02 -5.18 -0.62
N SER A 201 -9.13 -4.57 -1.38
CA SER A 201 -8.99 -3.11 -1.52
C SER A 201 -9.77 -2.57 -2.71
N ALA A 202 -10.19 -1.29 -2.61
CA ALA A 202 -10.69 -0.53 -3.75
C ALA A 202 -9.58 0.04 -4.65
N SER A 203 -8.31 -0.33 -4.42
CA SER A 203 -7.20 0.03 -5.30
C SER A 203 -7.28 -0.74 -6.64
N ILE A 204 -6.38 -0.40 -7.57
CA ILE A 204 -6.28 -1.09 -8.87
C ILE A 204 -5.41 -2.35 -8.82
N ASP A 205 -4.77 -2.65 -7.69
CA ASP A 205 -3.72 -3.67 -7.60
C ASP A 205 -4.24 -5.08 -7.92
N PHE A 206 -5.41 -5.46 -7.38
CA PHE A 206 -5.99 -6.77 -7.67
C PHE A 206 -6.35 -6.93 -9.16
N LEU A 207 -6.93 -5.89 -9.77
CA LEU A 207 -7.24 -5.90 -11.20
C LEU A 207 -5.96 -6.01 -12.05
N CYS A 208 -4.89 -5.28 -11.68
CA CYS A 208 -3.60 -5.37 -12.36
C CYS A 208 -2.98 -6.77 -12.23
N ASN A 209 -3.02 -7.38 -11.05
CA ASN A 209 -2.56 -8.76 -10.85
C ASN A 209 -3.37 -9.76 -11.71
N ALA A 210 -4.68 -9.59 -11.78
CA ALA A 210 -5.56 -10.42 -12.61
C ALA A 210 -5.28 -10.26 -14.12
N LEU A 211 -5.07 -9.03 -14.59
CA LEU A 211 -4.68 -8.73 -15.98
C LEU A 211 -3.31 -9.33 -16.31
N ALA A 212 -2.35 -9.26 -15.40
CA ALA A 212 -1.04 -9.88 -15.59
C ALA A 212 -1.15 -11.40 -15.75
N ILE A 213 -1.99 -12.05 -14.93
CA ILE A 213 -2.26 -13.49 -15.04
C ILE A 213 -2.98 -13.82 -16.35
N LEU A 214 -3.87 -12.93 -16.83
CA LEU A 214 -4.50 -13.08 -18.14
C LEU A 214 -3.46 -13.05 -19.27
N VAL A 215 -2.51 -12.10 -19.24
CA VAL A 215 -1.40 -12.05 -20.21
C VAL A 215 -0.58 -13.32 -20.17
N ILE A 216 -0.23 -13.79 -18.97
CA ILE A 216 0.50 -15.04 -18.76
C ILE A 216 -0.28 -16.24 -19.32
N ALA A 217 -1.58 -16.34 -19.04
CA ALA A 217 -2.43 -17.42 -19.52
C ALA A 217 -2.49 -17.45 -21.06
N CYS A 218 -2.69 -16.28 -21.69
CA CYS A 218 -2.66 -16.14 -23.15
C CYS A 218 -1.30 -16.54 -23.71
N PHE A 219 -0.19 -16.08 -23.11
CA PHE A 219 1.16 -16.41 -23.51
C PHE A 219 1.43 -17.93 -23.45
N LEU A 220 1.08 -18.58 -22.35
CA LEU A 220 1.24 -20.02 -22.19
C LEU A 220 0.37 -20.79 -23.17
N ARG A 221 -0.84 -20.30 -23.45
CA ARG A 221 -1.74 -20.90 -24.45
C ARG A 221 -1.15 -20.78 -25.85
N VAL A 222 -0.61 -19.60 -26.21
CA VAL A 222 0.09 -19.41 -27.49
C VAL A 222 1.34 -20.29 -27.59
N ALA A 223 2.12 -20.42 -26.52
CA ALA A 223 3.30 -21.27 -26.48
C ALA A 223 2.97 -22.77 -26.71
N THR A 224 1.76 -23.21 -26.33
CA THR A 224 1.29 -24.58 -26.58
C THR A 224 0.71 -24.75 -27.98
N LEU A 225 -0.11 -23.81 -28.46
CA LEU A 225 -0.77 -23.87 -29.79
C LEU A 225 0.18 -23.48 -30.93
N ARG A 226 1.22 -22.70 -30.64
CA ARG A 226 2.21 -22.20 -31.61
C ARG A 226 1.53 -21.50 -32.80
N LYS A 227 1.69 -22.04 -34.03
CA LYS A 227 1.14 -21.47 -35.28
C LYS A 227 -0.38 -21.51 -35.35
N GLU A 228 -1.03 -22.39 -34.59
CA GLU A 228 -2.49 -22.56 -34.56
C GLU A 228 -3.18 -21.59 -33.60
N ALA A 229 -2.43 -20.79 -32.84
CA ALA A 229 -2.98 -19.82 -31.91
C ALA A 229 -3.86 -18.79 -32.63
N PRO A 230 -5.12 -18.58 -32.20
CA PRO A 230 -6.02 -17.63 -32.84
C PRO A 230 -5.57 -16.18 -32.60
N ASN A 231 -5.86 -15.30 -33.53
CA ASN A 231 -5.49 -13.88 -33.44
C ASN A 231 -6.16 -13.18 -32.24
N SER A 232 -7.31 -13.64 -31.79
CA SER A 232 -8.01 -13.10 -30.61
C SER A 232 -7.16 -13.15 -29.32
N LEU A 233 -6.33 -14.18 -29.14
CA LEU A 233 -5.42 -14.24 -28.00
C LEU A 233 -4.39 -13.10 -28.00
N PHE A 234 -3.86 -12.73 -29.18
CA PHE A 234 -2.88 -11.65 -29.29
C PHE A 234 -3.51 -10.28 -29.04
N TRP A 235 -4.73 -10.04 -29.53
CA TRP A 235 -5.45 -8.80 -29.30
C TRP A 235 -5.90 -8.68 -27.84
N MET A 236 -6.29 -9.79 -27.22
CA MET A 236 -6.59 -9.81 -25.79
C MET A 236 -5.34 -9.54 -24.94
N MET A 237 -4.19 -10.12 -25.30
CA MET A 237 -2.91 -9.76 -24.69
C MET A 237 -2.60 -8.26 -24.88
N ALA A 238 -2.82 -7.72 -26.10
CA ALA A 238 -2.57 -6.32 -26.39
C ALA A 238 -3.37 -5.38 -25.50
N LEU A 239 -4.66 -5.65 -25.34
CA LEU A 239 -5.53 -4.88 -24.45
C LEU A 239 -5.06 -4.99 -22.99
N ALA A 240 -4.79 -6.20 -22.52
CA ALA A 240 -4.33 -6.41 -21.13
C ALA A 240 -2.96 -5.77 -20.86
N VAL A 241 -2.00 -5.88 -21.79
CA VAL A 241 -0.66 -5.26 -21.68
C VAL A 241 -0.76 -3.75 -21.75
N PHE A 242 -1.63 -3.19 -22.59
CA PHE A 242 -1.90 -1.75 -22.63
C PHE A 242 -2.40 -1.25 -21.26
N LEU A 243 -3.44 -1.88 -20.70
CA LEU A 243 -3.97 -1.51 -19.40
C LEU A 243 -2.94 -1.64 -18.28
N LEU A 244 -2.13 -2.70 -18.30
CA LEU A 244 -1.05 -2.91 -17.33
C LEU A 244 0.06 -1.88 -17.45
N GLY A 245 0.60 -1.68 -18.66
CA GLY A 245 1.72 -0.78 -18.90
C GLY A 245 1.37 0.68 -18.59
N THR A 246 0.10 1.07 -18.77
CA THR A 246 -0.40 2.40 -18.43
C THR A 246 -0.84 2.56 -16.98
N ALA A 247 -1.11 1.46 -16.27
CA ALA A 247 -1.45 1.47 -14.85
C ALA A 247 -0.21 1.26 -13.94
N ARG A 248 0.74 0.47 -14.39
CA ARG A 248 1.97 0.12 -13.66
C ARG A 248 3.14 0.10 -14.66
N ALA A 249 3.85 1.21 -14.81
CA ALA A 249 4.87 1.40 -15.86
C ALA A 249 5.91 0.26 -15.96
N HIS A 250 6.28 -0.37 -14.83
CA HIS A 250 7.21 -1.50 -14.83
C HIS A 250 6.63 -2.76 -15.51
N LEU A 251 5.30 -2.90 -15.58
CA LEU A 251 4.64 -4.01 -16.27
C LEU A 251 4.54 -3.80 -17.78
N ALA A 252 4.95 -2.65 -18.31
CA ALA A 252 5.15 -2.47 -19.76
C ALA A 252 6.16 -3.47 -20.32
N SER A 253 7.07 -4.03 -19.49
CA SER A 253 7.95 -5.15 -19.86
C SER A 253 7.19 -6.34 -20.47
N MET A 254 5.90 -6.52 -20.20
CA MET A 254 5.09 -7.62 -20.75
C MET A 254 4.92 -7.55 -22.28
N VAL A 255 5.24 -6.43 -22.92
CA VAL A 255 5.37 -6.33 -24.39
C VAL A 255 6.39 -7.36 -24.91
N LEU A 256 7.43 -7.69 -24.15
CA LEU A 256 8.40 -8.72 -24.50
C LEU A 256 7.76 -10.12 -24.64
N LEU A 257 6.76 -10.44 -23.81
CA LEU A 257 5.99 -11.69 -23.96
C LEU A 257 5.18 -11.68 -25.25
N MET A 258 4.61 -10.54 -25.64
CA MET A 258 3.88 -10.42 -26.90
C MET A 258 4.80 -10.64 -28.09
N ALA A 259 5.99 -10.02 -28.09
CA ALA A 259 7.00 -10.22 -29.13
C ALA A 259 7.45 -11.70 -29.20
N ALA A 260 7.71 -12.32 -28.04
CA ALA A 260 8.09 -13.74 -27.96
C ALA A 260 6.96 -14.68 -28.42
N ALA A 261 5.71 -14.32 -28.17
CA ALA A 261 4.53 -15.05 -28.64
C ALA A 261 4.31 -14.90 -30.15
N ALA A 262 4.60 -13.71 -30.70
CA ALA A 262 4.46 -13.43 -32.13
C ALA A 262 5.53 -14.12 -33.01
N TRP A 263 6.76 -14.21 -32.48
CA TRP A 263 7.93 -14.70 -33.22
C TRP A 263 7.73 -16.05 -33.93
N PRO A 264 7.23 -17.13 -33.27
CA PRO A 264 7.09 -18.44 -33.89
C PRO A 264 5.93 -18.51 -34.88
N THR A 265 5.02 -17.53 -34.91
CA THR A 265 3.83 -17.59 -35.76
C THR A 265 4.10 -17.22 -37.21
N ARG A 266 5.10 -16.37 -37.45
CA ARG A 266 5.41 -15.76 -38.74
C ARG A 266 4.22 -15.03 -39.41
N ARG A 267 3.23 -14.61 -38.62
CA ARG A 267 2.04 -13.87 -39.09
C ARG A 267 2.20 -12.38 -38.72
N ILE A 268 1.61 -11.51 -39.52
CA ILE A 268 1.66 -10.05 -39.29
C ILE A 268 0.79 -9.61 -38.12
N GLN A 269 -0.36 -10.24 -37.91
CA GLN A 269 -1.34 -9.82 -36.89
C GLN A 269 -0.83 -9.88 -35.45
N PRO A 270 -0.09 -10.91 -34.98
CA PRO A 270 0.54 -10.90 -33.68
C PRO A 270 1.50 -9.74 -33.46
N TRP A 271 2.29 -9.40 -34.48
CA TRP A 271 3.20 -8.26 -34.44
C TRP A 271 2.46 -6.92 -34.45
N ALA A 272 1.36 -6.82 -35.23
CA ALA A 272 0.49 -5.65 -35.22
C ALA A 272 -0.12 -5.43 -33.84
N ALA A 273 -0.60 -6.50 -33.17
CA ALA A 273 -1.13 -6.40 -31.81
C ALA A 273 -0.05 -5.92 -30.80
N ALA A 274 1.17 -6.45 -30.88
CA ALA A 274 2.29 -6.02 -30.03
C ALA A 274 2.67 -4.55 -30.29
N ALA A 275 2.78 -4.15 -31.57
CA ALA A 275 3.07 -2.78 -31.94
C ALA A 275 1.98 -1.81 -31.47
N THR A 276 0.70 -2.17 -31.66
CA THR A 276 -0.44 -1.35 -31.20
C THR A 276 -0.38 -1.13 -29.68
N ALA A 277 -0.18 -2.19 -28.89
CA ALA A 277 -0.05 -2.06 -27.45
C ALA A 277 1.12 -1.15 -27.05
N THR A 278 2.29 -1.35 -27.69
CA THR A 278 3.48 -0.54 -27.43
C THR A 278 3.24 0.95 -27.74
N VAL A 279 2.74 1.23 -28.93
CA VAL A 279 2.44 2.61 -29.36
C VAL A 279 1.40 3.26 -28.44
N ALA A 280 0.35 2.53 -28.07
CA ALA A 280 -0.68 3.03 -27.17
C ALA A 280 -0.14 3.33 -25.76
N ILE A 281 0.75 2.48 -25.21
CA ILE A 281 1.43 2.74 -23.93
C ILE A 281 2.29 4.01 -24.02
N LEU A 282 3.12 4.12 -25.05
CA LEU A 282 4.01 5.27 -25.25
C LEU A 282 3.21 6.55 -25.46
N ALA A 283 2.13 6.50 -26.25
CA ALA A 283 1.23 7.64 -26.47
C ALA A 283 0.58 8.09 -25.16
N TRP A 284 0.07 7.16 -24.34
CA TRP A 284 -0.49 7.53 -23.04
C TRP A 284 0.56 8.15 -22.12
N MET A 285 1.74 7.55 -22.01
CA MET A 285 2.82 8.08 -21.16
C MET A 285 3.26 9.48 -21.61
N ALA A 286 3.33 9.71 -22.93
CA ALA A 286 3.65 11.04 -23.50
C ALA A 286 2.60 12.10 -23.16
N LEU A 287 1.34 11.73 -22.96
CA LEU A 287 0.27 12.62 -22.54
C LEU A 287 0.21 12.77 -21.01
N ALA A 288 0.33 11.68 -20.27
CA ALA A 288 0.09 11.67 -18.82
C ALA A 288 1.25 12.28 -18.02
N ILE A 289 2.51 12.05 -18.43
CA ILE A 289 3.68 12.55 -17.69
C ILE A 289 3.71 14.08 -17.65
N PRO A 290 3.57 14.81 -18.77
CA PRO A 290 3.55 16.28 -18.71
C PRO A 290 2.29 16.85 -18.05
N ALA A 291 1.18 16.11 -18.11
CA ALA A 291 -0.09 16.54 -17.50
C ALA A 291 -0.15 16.32 -15.98
N THR A 292 0.84 15.65 -15.40
CA THR A 292 0.84 15.31 -13.97
C THR A 292 2.00 15.99 -13.27
N ILE A 293 1.69 16.88 -12.31
CA ILE A 293 2.67 17.55 -11.45
C ILE A 293 2.62 16.91 -10.07
N ASP A 294 3.74 16.33 -9.65
CA ASP A 294 3.89 15.62 -8.37
C ASP A 294 5.13 16.11 -7.62
N PHE A 295 4.92 16.87 -6.54
CA PHE A 295 5.96 17.39 -5.66
C PHE A 295 5.90 16.80 -4.24
N ARG A 296 5.25 15.66 -4.05
CA ARG A 296 5.18 14.98 -2.74
C ARG A 296 6.57 14.66 -2.17
N ILE A 297 7.53 14.41 -3.03
CA ILE A 297 8.93 14.29 -2.64
C ILE A 297 9.67 15.54 -3.16
N PRO A 298 10.16 16.41 -2.27
CA PRO A 298 11.00 17.52 -2.66
C PRO A 298 12.27 17.03 -3.36
N ARG A 299 12.51 17.50 -4.58
CA ARG A 299 13.66 17.09 -5.38
C ARG A 299 14.29 18.33 -6.00
N GLU A 300 15.61 18.44 -5.87
CA GLU A 300 16.37 19.51 -6.52
C GLU A 300 16.41 19.35 -8.05
N MET A 301 16.32 18.08 -8.52
CA MET A 301 16.37 17.73 -9.94
C MET A 301 15.02 17.20 -10.41
N GLY A 302 14.53 17.74 -11.52
CA GLY A 302 13.35 17.21 -12.20
C GLY A 302 13.64 15.84 -12.85
N THR A 303 12.59 15.04 -13.10
CA THR A 303 12.73 13.67 -13.65
C THR A 303 13.60 13.61 -14.91
N GLY A 304 13.45 14.57 -15.84
CA GLY A 304 14.28 14.62 -17.06
C GLY A 304 15.77 14.88 -16.77
N GLN A 305 16.08 15.70 -15.78
CA GLN A 305 17.46 15.97 -15.35
C GLN A 305 18.09 14.74 -14.69
N VAL A 306 17.33 14.02 -13.87
CA VAL A 306 17.78 12.75 -13.25
C VAL A 306 18.08 11.70 -14.32
N VAL A 307 17.21 11.56 -15.33
CA VAL A 307 17.46 10.65 -16.47
C VAL A 307 18.71 11.06 -17.22
N ALA A 308 18.87 12.37 -17.54
CA ALA A 308 20.07 12.86 -18.23
C ALA A 308 21.34 12.64 -17.41
N TYR A 309 21.28 12.83 -16.08
CA TYR A 309 22.40 12.56 -15.18
C TYR A 309 22.87 11.10 -15.27
N TYR A 310 21.96 10.13 -15.19
CA TYR A 310 22.34 8.72 -15.25
C TYR A 310 22.73 8.24 -16.66
N LEU A 311 22.21 8.86 -17.72
CA LEU A 311 22.68 8.61 -19.07
C LEU A 311 24.12 9.11 -19.26
N GLY A 312 24.50 10.22 -18.63
CA GLY A 312 25.88 10.74 -18.62
C GLY A 312 26.82 9.98 -17.66
N ALA A 313 26.28 9.28 -16.66
CA ALA A 313 27.06 8.56 -15.66
C ALA A 313 26.51 7.13 -15.41
N PRO A 314 26.55 6.22 -16.40
CA PRO A 314 25.94 4.89 -16.31
C PRO A 314 26.53 4.01 -15.20
N LEU A 315 27.81 4.19 -14.86
CA LEU A 315 28.42 3.48 -13.73
C LEU A 315 27.81 3.88 -12.38
N GLN A 316 27.38 5.15 -12.24
CA GLN A 316 26.72 5.59 -11.03
C GLN A 316 25.34 4.94 -10.89
N LEU A 317 24.59 4.79 -12.00
CA LEU A 317 23.35 4.03 -12.00
C LEU A 317 23.55 2.60 -11.51
N VAL A 318 24.57 1.90 -12.06
CA VAL A 318 24.90 0.52 -11.64
C VAL A 318 25.26 0.48 -10.15
N ARG A 319 26.03 1.45 -9.64
CA ARG A 319 26.41 1.51 -8.22
C ARG A 319 25.20 1.68 -7.33
N VAL A 320 24.29 2.61 -7.63
CA VAL A 320 23.07 2.85 -6.83
C VAL A 320 22.20 1.61 -6.83
N LEU A 321 21.96 0.98 -7.98
CA LEU A 321 21.17 -0.25 -8.07
C LEU A 321 21.83 -1.40 -7.31
N ALA A 322 23.14 -1.61 -7.49
CA ALA A 322 23.89 -2.67 -6.79
C ALA A 322 23.86 -2.45 -5.28
N HIS A 323 24.10 -1.22 -4.81
CA HIS A 323 24.03 -0.89 -3.39
C HIS A 323 22.63 -1.16 -2.82
N THR A 324 21.58 -0.76 -3.55
CA THR A 324 20.19 -0.99 -3.12
C THR A 324 19.86 -2.47 -2.96
N VAL A 325 20.28 -3.34 -3.91
CA VAL A 325 19.97 -4.78 -3.85
C VAL A 325 20.91 -5.57 -2.93
N THR A 326 21.99 -4.96 -2.44
CA THR A 326 22.89 -5.56 -1.45
C THR A 326 22.69 -5.02 -0.04
N ASP A 327 21.88 -3.96 0.13
CA ASP A 327 21.56 -3.44 1.46
C ASP A 327 20.58 -4.37 2.17
N GLY A 328 20.97 -4.86 3.35
CA GLY A 328 20.20 -5.84 4.13
C GLY A 328 18.85 -5.31 4.61
N ASN A 329 18.76 -4.01 4.93
CA ASN A 329 17.51 -3.39 5.39
C ASN A 329 16.52 -3.27 4.24
N MET A 330 17.01 -2.88 3.03
CA MET A 330 16.18 -2.82 1.83
C MET A 330 15.67 -4.22 1.46
N LEU A 331 16.53 -5.24 1.47
CA LEU A 331 16.12 -6.62 1.18
C LEU A 331 15.06 -7.11 2.17
N ASN A 332 15.24 -6.88 3.47
CA ASN A 332 14.26 -7.23 4.49
C ASN A 332 12.93 -6.51 4.25
N SER A 333 12.96 -5.22 3.92
CA SER A 333 11.77 -4.43 3.58
C SER A 333 11.06 -4.97 2.35
N TYR A 334 11.80 -5.38 1.30
CA TYR A 334 11.20 -5.96 0.10
C TYR A 334 10.56 -7.31 0.38
N VAL A 335 11.22 -8.19 1.14
CA VAL A 335 10.65 -9.50 1.52
C VAL A 335 9.42 -9.30 2.41
N ALA A 336 9.49 -8.43 3.40
CA ALA A 336 8.37 -8.13 4.29
C ALA A 336 7.17 -7.59 3.50
N SER A 337 7.37 -6.56 2.67
CA SER A 337 6.30 -5.96 1.88
C SER A 337 5.82 -6.83 0.71
N PHE A 338 6.59 -7.84 0.29
CA PHE A 338 6.16 -8.87 -0.65
C PHE A 338 5.22 -9.87 0.00
N LEU A 339 5.56 -10.37 1.19
CA LEU A 339 4.76 -11.36 1.91
C LEU A 339 3.55 -10.74 2.60
N GLY A 340 3.71 -9.58 3.26
CA GLY A 340 2.61 -8.88 3.91
C GLY A 340 3.06 -7.78 4.87
N VAL A 341 2.82 -6.54 4.48
CA VAL A 341 2.80 -5.37 5.36
C VAL A 341 1.45 -4.71 5.14
N PHE A 342 0.62 -4.68 6.18
CA PHE A 342 -0.75 -4.15 6.10
C PHE A 342 -0.73 -2.66 6.38
N PHE A 343 -0.60 -1.85 5.33
CA PHE A 343 -0.31 -0.44 5.37
C PHE A 343 1.07 -0.21 6.03
N ASP A 344 1.11 0.09 7.31
CA ASP A 344 2.30 0.30 8.14
C ASP A 344 2.51 -0.81 9.21
N GLN A 345 1.69 -1.88 9.15
CA GLN A 345 1.69 -2.95 10.13
C GLN A 345 2.46 -4.18 9.61
N PRO A 346 3.75 -4.35 9.94
CA PRO A 346 4.53 -5.51 9.55
C PRO A 346 4.13 -6.75 10.36
N LEU A 347 4.44 -7.91 9.83
CA LEU A 347 4.38 -9.18 10.57
C LEU A 347 5.68 -9.39 11.35
N THR A 348 5.68 -10.36 12.28
CA THR A 348 6.92 -10.72 12.99
C THR A 348 7.89 -11.45 12.08
N HIS A 349 9.20 -11.36 12.34
CA HIS A 349 10.24 -12.08 11.58
C HIS A 349 9.98 -13.59 11.51
N ARG A 350 9.50 -14.20 12.60
CA ARG A 350 9.13 -15.62 12.62
C ARG A 350 8.00 -15.92 11.66
N THR A 351 6.97 -15.07 11.60
CA THR A 351 5.84 -15.22 10.68
C THR A 351 6.30 -15.13 9.23
N TYR A 352 7.17 -14.19 8.89
CA TYR A 352 7.75 -14.09 7.55
C TYR A 352 8.52 -15.36 7.17
N ALA A 353 9.33 -15.91 8.06
CA ALA A 353 10.07 -17.15 7.82
C ALA A 353 9.13 -18.34 7.57
N TRP A 354 8.06 -18.48 8.37
CA TRP A 354 7.05 -19.53 8.16
C TRP A 354 6.32 -19.39 6.83
N LEU A 355 5.88 -18.18 6.48
CA LEU A 355 5.21 -17.91 5.19
C LEU A 355 6.14 -18.19 4.01
N ALA A 356 7.39 -17.75 4.06
CA ALA A 356 8.39 -18.03 3.02
C ALA A 356 8.63 -19.54 2.87
N GLY A 357 8.73 -20.27 3.99
CA GLY A 357 8.84 -21.73 4.00
C GLY A 357 7.63 -22.43 3.36
N LEU A 358 6.41 -22.00 3.70
CA LEU A 358 5.19 -22.53 3.09
C LEU A 358 5.10 -22.25 1.59
N VAL A 359 5.44 -21.03 1.14
CA VAL A 359 5.51 -20.68 -0.29
C VAL A 359 6.52 -21.59 -0.99
N ALA A 360 7.71 -21.78 -0.42
CA ALA A 360 8.72 -22.68 -0.97
C ALA A 360 8.21 -24.13 -1.07
N LEU A 361 7.51 -24.63 -0.03
CA LEU A 361 6.92 -25.97 -0.03
C LEU A 361 5.88 -26.17 -1.14
N VAL A 362 5.10 -25.14 -1.48
CA VAL A 362 4.16 -25.18 -2.63
C VAL A 362 4.90 -25.18 -3.96
N ILE A 363 5.99 -24.41 -4.07
CA ILE A 363 6.73 -24.21 -5.33
C ILE A 363 7.61 -25.43 -5.65
N LEU A 364 8.30 -26.02 -4.67
CA LEU A 364 9.22 -27.14 -4.88
C LEU A 364 8.62 -28.31 -5.69
N PRO A 365 7.40 -28.80 -5.40
CA PRO A 365 6.77 -29.85 -6.20
C PRO A 365 6.37 -29.41 -7.62
N CYS A 366 6.40 -28.11 -7.90
CA CYS A 366 6.05 -27.54 -9.21
C CYS A 366 7.24 -27.41 -10.16
N LEU A 367 8.47 -27.58 -9.69
CA LEU A 367 9.66 -27.43 -10.52
C LEU A 367 9.65 -28.39 -11.71
N ALA A 368 10.08 -27.89 -12.85
CA ALA A 368 10.18 -28.63 -14.10
C ALA A 368 11.47 -29.50 -14.14
N SER A 369 11.39 -30.65 -14.79
CA SER A 369 12.58 -31.44 -15.06
C SER A 369 13.50 -30.74 -16.07
N PRO A 370 14.82 -30.99 -16.09
CA PRO A 370 15.75 -30.37 -17.04
C PRO A 370 15.33 -30.54 -18.51
N ARG A 371 14.79 -31.70 -18.88
CA ARG A 371 14.27 -31.95 -20.24
C ARG A 371 13.12 -30.99 -20.60
N ARG A 372 12.20 -30.73 -19.69
CA ARG A 372 11.07 -29.81 -19.91
C ARG A 372 11.53 -28.34 -19.96
N LEU A 373 12.59 -28.00 -19.23
CA LEU A 373 13.19 -26.67 -19.32
C LEU A 373 13.74 -26.40 -20.72
N LEU A 374 14.44 -27.38 -21.29
CA LEU A 374 15.02 -27.26 -22.64
C LEU A 374 13.97 -27.28 -23.76
N GLN A 375 12.91 -28.06 -23.62
CA GLN A 375 11.84 -28.16 -24.64
C GLN A 375 11.10 -26.84 -24.90
N ALA A 376 11.03 -25.95 -23.91
CA ALA A 376 10.35 -24.67 -24.01
C ALA A 376 11.31 -23.48 -23.78
N ALA A 377 12.60 -23.66 -24.10
CA ALA A 377 13.66 -22.71 -23.75
C ALA A 377 13.36 -21.26 -24.20
N LEU A 378 12.91 -21.05 -25.43
CA LEU A 378 12.57 -19.71 -25.93
C LEU A 378 11.45 -19.05 -25.10
N ALA A 379 10.37 -19.76 -24.82
CA ALA A 379 9.26 -19.22 -24.04
C ALA A 379 9.69 -18.96 -22.58
N ARG A 380 10.52 -19.82 -22.01
CA ARG A 380 11.06 -19.65 -20.65
C ARG A 380 12.04 -18.50 -20.56
N SER A 381 12.92 -18.33 -21.55
CA SER A 381 13.81 -17.18 -21.64
C SER A 381 13.02 -15.86 -21.76
N ALA A 382 11.91 -15.87 -22.50
CA ALA A 382 11.03 -14.71 -22.57
C ALA A 382 10.41 -14.36 -21.19
N LEU A 383 9.97 -15.37 -20.42
CA LEU A 383 9.48 -15.16 -19.06
C LEU A 383 10.57 -14.58 -18.15
N VAL A 384 11.80 -15.12 -18.19
CA VAL A 384 12.93 -14.59 -17.41
C VAL A 384 13.24 -13.16 -17.81
N LEU A 385 13.39 -12.89 -19.11
CA LEU A 385 13.71 -11.55 -19.62
C LEU A 385 12.65 -10.54 -19.22
N THR A 386 11.37 -10.90 -19.33
CA THR A 386 10.25 -10.03 -18.95
C THR A 386 10.21 -9.78 -17.44
N GLY A 387 10.44 -10.82 -16.63
CA GLY A 387 10.48 -10.70 -15.17
C GLY A 387 11.65 -9.84 -14.69
N VAL A 388 12.84 -10.05 -15.25
CA VAL A 388 14.03 -9.23 -14.94
C VAL A 388 13.83 -7.79 -15.40
N ALA A 389 13.32 -7.58 -16.61
CA ALA A 389 13.03 -6.24 -17.14
C ALA A 389 11.98 -5.53 -16.28
N GLY A 390 10.90 -6.22 -15.86
CA GLY A 390 9.88 -5.65 -14.98
C GLY A 390 10.44 -5.25 -13.61
N THR A 391 11.31 -6.10 -13.04
CA THR A 391 12.02 -5.76 -11.79
C THR A 391 12.87 -4.52 -11.98
N LEU A 392 13.72 -4.49 -13.01
CA LEU A 392 14.60 -3.35 -13.29
C LEU A 392 13.79 -2.06 -13.51
N LEU A 393 12.71 -2.13 -14.30
CA LEU A 393 11.84 -0.98 -14.55
C LEU A 393 11.15 -0.48 -13.26
N ALA A 394 10.82 -1.36 -12.30
CA ALA A 394 10.28 -0.93 -11.01
C ALA A 394 11.30 -0.10 -10.22
N PHE A 395 12.56 -0.53 -10.17
CA PHE A 395 13.63 0.23 -9.52
C PHE A 395 13.91 1.55 -10.25
N LEU A 396 13.99 1.53 -11.58
CA LEU A 396 14.21 2.75 -12.38
C LEU A 396 13.07 3.75 -12.23
N ALA A 397 11.82 3.30 -12.24
CA ALA A 397 10.67 4.18 -12.03
C ALA A 397 10.78 4.89 -10.68
N MET A 398 11.06 4.18 -9.59
CA MET A 398 11.22 4.77 -8.26
C MET A 398 12.46 5.64 -8.15
N LEU A 399 13.56 5.29 -8.79
CA LEU A 399 14.77 6.11 -8.85
C LEU A 399 14.50 7.46 -9.52
N PHE A 400 13.74 7.47 -10.62
CA PHE A 400 13.49 8.67 -11.41
C PHE A 400 12.34 9.54 -10.90
N THR A 401 11.39 8.96 -10.17
CA THR A 401 10.17 9.68 -9.76
C THR A 401 10.03 9.88 -8.26
N TRP A 402 10.68 9.07 -7.43
CA TRP A 402 10.46 9.04 -5.99
C TRP A 402 11.72 9.24 -5.13
N THR A 403 12.90 8.94 -5.67
CA THR A 403 14.14 9.02 -4.92
C THR A 403 14.72 10.45 -4.95
N PRO A 404 15.07 11.06 -3.79
CA PRO A 404 15.85 12.30 -3.76
C PRO A 404 17.25 12.12 -4.35
N HIS A 405 17.79 13.15 -4.98
CA HIS A 405 19.12 13.16 -5.57
C HIS A 405 20.03 14.21 -4.90
N PRO A 406 21.35 13.90 -4.73
CA PRO A 406 22.08 12.71 -5.17
C PRO A 406 21.67 11.45 -4.40
N ALA A 407 21.47 10.30 -5.11
CA ALA A 407 20.97 9.07 -4.52
C ALA A 407 22.10 8.08 -4.22
N THR A 408 22.06 7.47 -3.05
CA THR A 408 22.90 6.32 -2.66
C THR A 408 22.15 5.00 -2.74
N LEU A 409 20.83 5.03 -2.52
CA LEU A 409 19.90 3.91 -2.55
C LEU A 409 18.62 4.33 -3.29
N VAL A 410 17.95 3.39 -3.93
CA VAL A 410 16.62 3.61 -4.52
C VAL A 410 15.57 3.52 -3.43
N GLN A 411 14.81 4.61 -3.22
CA GLN A 411 13.73 4.67 -2.26
C GLN A 411 12.37 4.39 -2.91
N GLY A 412 11.36 4.04 -2.10
CA GLY A 412 9.98 3.89 -2.54
C GLY A 412 9.64 2.55 -3.21
N VAL A 413 10.60 1.66 -3.49
CA VAL A 413 10.31 0.32 -3.99
C VAL A 413 9.65 -0.51 -2.90
N GLN A 414 8.52 -1.12 -3.23
CA GLN A 414 7.79 -2.01 -2.33
C GLN A 414 7.74 -3.42 -2.91
N GLY A 415 7.83 -4.44 -2.04
CA GLY A 415 7.84 -5.83 -2.46
C GLY A 415 6.62 -6.24 -3.29
N ARG A 416 5.46 -5.60 -3.09
CA ARG A 416 4.25 -5.84 -3.91
C ARG A 416 4.46 -5.55 -5.40
N TYR A 417 5.39 -4.65 -5.79
CA TYR A 417 5.71 -4.38 -7.19
C TYR A 417 6.45 -5.55 -7.85
N LEU A 418 7.08 -6.40 -7.04
CA LEU A 418 7.82 -7.56 -7.49
C LEU A 418 6.95 -8.82 -7.65
N LEU A 419 5.65 -8.77 -7.31
CA LEU A 419 4.76 -9.92 -7.33
C LEU A 419 4.63 -10.51 -8.75
N VAL A 420 4.31 -9.68 -9.74
CA VAL A 420 4.18 -10.12 -11.14
C VAL A 420 5.53 -10.55 -11.74
N PRO A 421 6.63 -9.80 -11.58
CA PRO A 421 7.98 -10.29 -11.92
C PRO A 421 8.30 -11.66 -11.31
N ALA A 422 7.98 -11.87 -10.04
CA ALA A 422 8.21 -13.16 -9.37
C ALA A 422 7.36 -14.29 -9.98
N MET A 423 6.10 -14.03 -10.35
CA MET A 423 5.27 -15.01 -11.07
C MET A 423 5.91 -15.44 -12.39
N LEU A 424 6.44 -14.49 -13.15
CA LEU A 424 7.12 -14.76 -14.42
C LEU A 424 8.37 -15.61 -14.23
N LEU A 425 9.22 -15.25 -13.25
CA LEU A 425 10.45 -15.99 -12.94
C LEU A 425 10.14 -17.42 -12.44
N LEU A 426 9.12 -17.58 -11.60
CA LEU A 426 8.68 -18.90 -11.13
C LEU A 426 8.14 -19.77 -12.28
N LEU A 427 7.36 -19.20 -13.19
CA LEU A 427 6.87 -19.93 -14.35
C LEU A 427 7.98 -20.34 -15.30
N ALA A 428 9.08 -19.60 -15.35
CA ALA A 428 10.24 -19.98 -16.14
C ALA A 428 10.89 -21.30 -15.66
N VAL A 429 10.80 -21.61 -14.36
CA VAL A 429 11.40 -22.81 -13.76
C VAL A 429 10.37 -23.89 -13.39
N CYS A 430 9.08 -23.58 -13.34
CA CYS A 430 8.02 -24.52 -13.01
C CYS A 430 7.49 -25.30 -14.21
N SER A 431 6.87 -26.46 -13.97
CA SER A 431 6.13 -27.24 -14.97
C SER A 431 4.80 -26.60 -15.28
N TRP A 432 4.46 -26.38 -16.54
CA TRP A 432 3.18 -25.85 -16.98
C TRP A 432 2.10 -26.93 -17.13
N GLU A 433 2.48 -28.20 -17.03
CA GLU A 433 1.58 -29.34 -17.14
C GLU A 433 1.07 -29.80 -15.77
N PRO A 434 -0.14 -30.33 -15.68
CA PRO A 434 -0.62 -31.02 -14.50
C PRO A 434 0.37 -32.13 -14.06
N ALA A 435 0.38 -32.45 -12.77
CA ALA A 435 1.22 -33.54 -12.30
C ALA A 435 0.73 -34.87 -12.87
N VAL A 436 1.66 -35.66 -13.40
CA VAL A 436 1.37 -37.00 -13.99
C VAL A 436 0.74 -37.93 -12.93
N HIS A 437 1.22 -37.86 -11.68
CA HIS A 437 0.70 -38.69 -10.59
C HIS A 437 -0.38 -37.97 -9.80
N PRO A 438 -1.57 -38.59 -9.60
CA PRO A 438 -2.68 -37.98 -8.87
C PRO A 438 -2.33 -37.51 -7.45
N TRP A 439 -1.46 -38.28 -6.73
CA TRP A 439 -1.04 -37.90 -5.38
C TRP A 439 -0.24 -36.61 -5.33
N ARG A 440 0.64 -36.34 -6.32
CA ARG A 440 1.38 -35.08 -6.42
C ARG A 440 0.45 -33.90 -6.67
N GLN A 441 -0.57 -34.10 -7.48
CA GLN A 441 -1.60 -33.09 -7.73
C GLN A 441 -2.39 -32.80 -6.45
N ARG A 442 -2.81 -33.84 -5.71
CA ARG A 442 -3.49 -33.67 -4.41
C ARG A 442 -2.59 -32.95 -3.40
N LEU A 443 -1.30 -33.31 -3.33
CA LEU A 443 -0.34 -32.63 -2.46
C LEU A 443 -0.22 -31.14 -2.77
N ARG A 444 -0.07 -30.77 -4.05
CA ARG A 444 -0.01 -29.35 -4.48
C ARG A 444 -1.23 -28.56 -4.01
N TRP A 445 -2.42 -29.11 -4.19
CA TRP A 445 -3.65 -28.48 -3.76
C TRP A 445 -3.76 -28.40 -2.22
N ALA A 446 -3.40 -29.46 -1.52
CA ALA A 446 -3.38 -29.46 -0.05
C ALA A 446 -2.45 -28.37 0.50
N LEU A 447 -1.25 -28.27 -0.05
CA LEU A 447 -0.29 -27.22 0.34
C LEU A 447 -0.81 -25.80 0.02
N LEU A 448 -1.50 -25.60 -1.10
CA LEU A 448 -2.15 -24.33 -1.43
C LEU A 448 -3.26 -23.98 -0.43
N TYR A 449 -4.09 -24.94 -0.03
CA TYR A 449 -5.12 -24.72 0.99
C TYR A 449 -4.51 -24.36 2.34
N VAL A 450 -3.43 -25.04 2.73
CA VAL A 450 -2.69 -24.74 3.98
C VAL A 450 -2.11 -23.33 3.91
N LEU A 451 -1.45 -22.97 2.80
CA LEU A 451 -0.91 -21.62 2.61
C LEU A 451 -2.00 -20.55 2.68
N GLY A 452 -3.12 -20.74 1.97
CA GLY A 452 -4.25 -19.81 1.99
C GLY A 452 -4.87 -19.66 3.38
N GLY A 453 -5.06 -20.78 4.09
CA GLY A 453 -5.58 -20.79 5.47
C GLY A 453 -4.65 -20.06 6.45
N VAL A 454 -3.35 -20.37 6.42
CA VAL A 454 -2.35 -19.69 7.26
C VAL A 454 -2.27 -18.21 6.94
N SER A 455 -2.20 -17.85 5.65
CA SER A 455 -2.17 -16.45 5.21
C SER A 455 -3.42 -15.68 5.68
N MET A 456 -4.60 -16.31 5.61
CA MET A 456 -5.84 -15.70 6.09
C MET A 456 -5.83 -15.49 7.59
N VAL A 457 -5.47 -16.50 8.38
CA VAL A 457 -5.39 -16.41 9.85
C VAL A 457 -4.41 -15.32 10.27
N VAL A 458 -3.23 -15.29 9.67
CA VAL A 458 -2.20 -14.27 9.95
C VAL A 458 -2.71 -12.87 9.60
N SER A 459 -3.35 -12.71 8.44
CA SER A 459 -3.88 -11.41 7.99
C SER A 459 -5.00 -10.92 8.92
N VAL A 460 -5.99 -11.78 9.20
CA VAL A 460 -7.11 -11.43 10.09
C VAL A 460 -6.62 -11.09 11.49
N HIS A 461 -5.75 -11.94 12.05
CA HIS A 461 -5.19 -11.69 13.38
C HIS A 461 -4.45 -10.34 13.44
N ARG A 462 -3.54 -10.07 12.47
CA ARG A 462 -2.76 -8.82 12.48
C ARG A 462 -3.63 -7.60 12.29
N LEU A 463 -4.59 -7.64 11.36
CA LEU A 463 -5.50 -6.54 11.09
C LEU A 463 -6.42 -6.24 12.28
N LEU A 464 -7.03 -7.26 12.87
CA LEU A 464 -7.86 -7.08 14.06
C LEU A 464 -7.06 -6.53 15.24
N TYR A 465 -5.87 -7.09 15.48
CA TYR A 465 -5.02 -6.61 16.56
C TYR A 465 -4.61 -5.14 16.34
N ALA A 466 -4.08 -4.82 15.15
CA ALA A 466 -3.55 -3.49 14.85
C ALA A 466 -4.61 -2.39 14.86
N TYR A 467 -5.78 -2.66 14.29
CA TYR A 467 -6.77 -1.59 14.08
C TYR A 467 -7.91 -1.58 15.10
N TYR A 468 -8.14 -2.66 15.85
CA TYR A 468 -9.27 -2.74 16.77
C TYR A 468 -8.90 -3.06 18.21
N VAL A 469 -7.77 -3.74 18.44
CA VAL A 469 -7.37 -4.21 19.76
C VAL A 469 -6.17 -3.43 20.31
N GLN A 470 -5.16 -3.17 19.49
CA GLN A 470 -3.94 -2.49 19.92
C GLN A 470 -4.25 -1.15 20.57
N PRO A 471 -3.66 -0.81 21.73
CA PRO A 471 -3.75 0.50 22.33
C PRO A 471 -3.22 1.62 21.40
N ALA A 472 -3.29 2.86 21.85
CA ALA A 472 -2.78 3.99 21.06
C ALA A 472 -1.33 3.76 20.56
N VAL A 473 -1.00 4.34 19.42
CA VAL A 473 0.25 4.07 18.69
C VAL A 473 1.01 5.37 18.44
N ALA A 474 2.34 5.29 18.42
CA ALA A 474 3.21 6.42 18.13
C ALA A 474 2.99 7.00 16.72
N LEU A 475 3.06 8.31 16.60
CA LEU A 475 3.13 8.99 15.31
C LEU A 475 4.55 8.87 14.72
N PRO A 476 4.72 8.44 13.47
CA PRO A 476 6.04 8.24 12.86
C PRO A 476 6.62 9.57 12.33
N SER A 477 6.69 10.60 13.15
CA SER A 477 7.28 11.87 12.75
C SER A 477 8.51 12.16 13.59
N ALA A 478 9.69 12.09 12.96
CA ALA A 478 10.90 12.58 13.57
C ALA A 478 10.77 14.10 13.76
N VAL A 479 11.06 14.57 14.97
CA VAL A 479 11.06 15.98 15.30
C VAL A 479 12.51 16.46 15.33
N GLN A 480 12.84 17.50 14.54
CA GLN A 480 14.08 18.22 14.66
C GLN A 480 13.87 19.40 15.63
N ALA A 481 14.41 19.29 16.82
CA ALA A 481 14.48 20.39 17.75
C ALA A 481 15.70 21.26 17.49
N GLU A 482 15.59 22.56 17.72
CA GLU A 482 16.77 23.42 17.77
C GLU A 482 17.68 22.98 18.94
N PRO A 483 19.00 22.88 18.74
CA PRO A 483 19.91 22.47 19.80
C PRO A 483 19.79 23.41 21.01
N GLY A 484 19.57 22.83 22.20
CA GLY A 484 19.47 23.57 23.46
C GLY A 484 18.07 24.08 23.85
N ALA A 485 17.05 23.91 22.99
CA ALA A 485 15.69 24.31 23.32
C ALA A 485 14.95 23.28 24.20
N LEU A 486 15.31 22.01 24.11
CA LEU A 486 14.67 20.91 24.81
C LEU A 486 15.61 20.20 25.77
N GLU A 487 15.09 19.78 26.91
CA GLU A 487 15.76 18.95 27.91
C GLU A 487 14.98 17.66 28.13
N PRO A 488 15.64 16.47 28.21
CA PRO A 488 14.91 15.24 28.52
C PRO A 488 14.48 15.24 29.99
N SER A 489 13.30 14.69 30.29
CA SER A 489 12.93 14.37 31.68
C SER A 489 13.89 13.31 32.24
N PRO A 490 13.90 13.08 33.57
CA PRO A 490 14.53 11.88 34.11
C PRO A 490 14.04 10.62 33.40
N PRO A 491 14.88 9.59 33.21
CA PRO A 491 14.49 8.35 32.58
C PRO A 491 13.28 7.70 33.27
N LEU A 492 12.26 7.37 32.49
CA LEU A 492 11.04 6.73 32.91
C LEU A 492 11.13 5.23 32.65
N GLY A 493 11.00 4.41 33.67
CA GLY A 493 10.91 2.96 33.59
C GLY A 493 9.63 2.43 34.21
N PRO A 494 9.42 1.10 34.30
CA PRO A 494 8.23 0.50 34.91
C PRO A 494 7.96 1.06 36.31
N GLY A 495 6.71 1.47 36.55
CA GLY A 495 6.29 2.11 37.80
C GLY A 495 6.52 3.61 37.86
N SER A 496 7.27 4.21 36.93
CA SER A 496 7.47 5.67 36.90
C SER A 496 6.20 6.39 36.46
N THR A 497 6.02 7.60 37.01
CA THR A 497 4.89 8.48 36.72
C THR A 497 5.39 9.89 36.41
N ILE A 498 4.81 10.54 35.40
CA ILE A 498 5.07 11.94 35.05
C ILE A 498 3.75 12.66 34.76
N MET A 499 3.65 13.91 35.24
CA MET A 499 2.53 14.78 34.91
C MET A 499 2.79 15.48 33.58
N LEU A 500 1.86 15.33 32.64
CA LEU A 500 1.87 15.99 31.35
C LEU A 500 0.98 17.24 31.40
N GLN A 501 1.57 18.39 31.14
CA GLN A 501 0.82 19.61 30.97
C GLN A 501 0.25 19.68 29.56
N LEU A 502 -1.00 20.02 29.43
CA LEU A 502 -1.63 20.20 28.11
C LEU A 502 -1.48 21.65 27.65
N PRO A 503 -1.48 21.89 26.33
CA PRO A 503 -1.54 23.23 25.78
C PRO A 503 -2.71 24.02 26.39
N PRO A 504 -2.54 25.32 26.68
CA PRO A 504 -3.60 26.11 27.30
C PRO A 504 -4.86 26.08 26.45
N ALA A 505 -5.96 25.61 27.03
CA ALA A 505 -7.26 25.63 26.36
C ALA A 505 -7.64 27.10 26.12
N THR A 506 -8.18 27.41 24.93
CA THR A 506 -8.88 28.67 24.70
C THR A 506 -10.02 28.78 25.72
N SER A 507 -10.09 29.92 26.38
CA SER A 507 -11.07 30.17 27.47
C SER A 507 -12.54 30.23 26.99
N GLU A 508 -12.81 29.98 25.73
CA GLU A 508 -14.14 30.01 25.17
C GLU A 508 -14.96 28.77 25.60
N PRO A 509 -16.19 28.98 26.11
CA PRO A 509 -17.07 27.88 26.50
C PRO A 509 -17.47 26.93 25.36
N THR A 510 -17.29 27.38 24.13
CA THR A 510 -17.64 26.68 22.89
C THR A 510 -16.42 25.99 22.23
N ALA A 511 -15.27 25.94 22.91
CA ALA A 511 -14.08 25.29 22.34
C ALA A 511 -14.32 23.79 22.07
N PRO A 512 -13.95 23.25 20.91
CA PRO A 512 -14.13 21.84 20.58
C PRO A 512 -13.40 20.93 21.57
N ALA A 513 -14.01 19.80 21.91
CA ALA A 513 -13.45 18.84 22.86
C ALA A 513 -12.14 18.23 22.35
N THR A 514 -11.24 17.92 23.26
CA THR A 514 -9.99 17.18 22.97
C THR A 514 -10.32 15.69 22.82
N TYR A 515 -9.95 15.08 21.69
CA TYR A 515 -10.10 13.65 21.45
C TYR A 515 -8.76 12.91 21.29
N GLY A 516 -7.65 13.65 21.29
CA GLY A 516 -6.33 13.08 21.20
C GLY A 516 -5.28 13.88 21.96
N ILE A 517 -4.31 13.15 22.54
CA ILE A 517 -3.18 13.72 23.27
C ILE A 517 -1.91 13.08 22.78
N GLY A 518 -0.92 13.90 22.40
CA GLY A 518 0.41 13.49 22.04
C GLY A 518 1.45 13.97 23.04
N PHE A 519 2.52 13.20 23.24
CA PHE A 519 3.69 13.60 24.03
C PHE A 519 4.98 13.15 23.33
N LEU A 520 5.98 14.03 23.34
CA LEU A 520 7.24 13.80 22.64
C LEU A 520 8.20 12.97 23.50
N VAL A 521 8.72 11.88 22.95
CA VAL A 521 9.61 10.97 23.65
C VAL A 521 11.03 10.95 23.09
N GLY A 522 12.01 10.79 23.97
CA GLY A 522 13.38 10.48 23.64
C GLY A 522 13.71 9.07 24.11
N THR A 523 14.11 8.19 23.19
CA THR A 523 14.34 6.77 23.48
C THR A 523 15.82 6.41 23.62
N TYR A 524 16.70 7.39 23.57
CA TYR A 524 18.17 7.20 23.59
C TYR A 524 18.65 6.28 22.45
N GLY A 525 17.99 6.36 21.29
CA GLY A 525 18.32 5.54 20.12
C GLY A 525 17.87 4.07 20.23
N GLN A 526 17.08 3.72 21.23
CA GLN A 526 16.52 2.38 21.41
C GLN A 526 15.09 2.31 20.87
N THR A 527 14.67 1.13 20.44
CA THR A 527 13.26 0.84 20.15
C THR A 527 12.57 0.43 21.42
N LEU A 528 11.50 1.13 21.81
CA LEU A 528 10.75 0.82 23.01
C LEU A 528 9.87 -0.42 22.80
N GLN A 529 9.63 -1.12 23.90
CA GLN A 529 8.60 -2.16 24.01
C GLN A 529 7.92 -2.00 25.37
N GLY A 530 6.61 -1.99 25.37
CA GLY A 530 5.86 -1.91 26.62
C GLY A 530 4.54 -1.17 26.51
N THR A 531 3.95 -0.91 27.65
CA THR A 531 2.66 -0.23 27.79
C THR A 531 2.71 0.84 28.86
N ALA A 532 2.14 1.98 28.53
CA ALA A 532 1.89 3.07 29.47
C ALA A 532 0.40 3.28 29.64
N GLN A 533 0.01 3.95 30.73
CA GLN A 533 -1.35 4.38 31.00
C GLN A 533 -1.40 5.90 31.11
N LEU A 534 -2.30 6.53 30.37
CA LEU A 534 -2.69 7.91 30.58
C LEU A 534 -3.91 7.94 31.49
N THR A 535 -3.80 8.63 32.61
CA THR A 535 -4.95 8.96 33.46
C THR A 535 -5.31 10.42 33.23
N LEU A 536 -6.50 10.64 32.68
CA LEU A 536 -7.00 11.96 32.30
C LEU A 536 -7.99 12.43 33.38
N THR A 537 -7.80 13.63 33.86
CA THR A 537 -8.76 14.25 34.80
C THR A 537 -9.51 15.34 34.07
N ASP A 538 -10.82 15.22 33.97
CA ASP A 538 -11.68 16.24 33.39
C ASP A 538 -11.92 17.42 34.33
N ARG A 539 -12.65 18.44 33.85
CA ARG A 539 -13.00 19.61 34.67
C ARG A 539 -13.96 19.29 35.84
N ALA A 540 -14.67 18.16 35.76
CA ALA A 540 -15.56 17.69 36.83
C ALA A 540 -14.81 16.80 37.86
N GLY A 541 -13.51 16.55 37.67
CA GLY A 541 -12.71 15.70 38.54
C GLY A 541 -12.85 14.20 38.28
N GLN A 542 -13.49 13.79 37.17
CA GLN A 542 -13.60 12.38 36.80
C GLN A 542 -12.29 11.91 36.11
N HIS A 543 -11.92 10.68 36.42
CA HIS A 543 -10.71 10.07 35.86
C HIS A 543 -11.04 9.08 34.72
N HIS A 544 -10.33 9.23 33.60
CA HIS A 544 -10.46 8.36 32.44
C HIS A 544 -9.09 7.73 32.15
N GLY A 545 -9.01 6.40 32.22
CA GLY A 545 -7.78 5.65 31.93
C GLY A 545 -7.71 5.28 30.45
N VAL A 546 -6.58 5.54 29.79
CA VAL A 546 -6.30 5.13 28.40
C VAL A 546 -4.95 4.43 28.37
N GLU A 547 -4.92 3.20 27.84
CA GLU A 547 -3.67 2.48 27.61
C GLU A 547 -3.01 2.93 26.33
N VAL A 548 -1.69 3.06 26.36
CA VAL A 548 -0.84 3.50 25.26
C VAL A 548 0.25 2.47 25.03
N SER A 549 0.31 1.88 23.84
CA SER A 549 1.46 1.04 23.45
C SER A 549 2.68 1.91 23.20
N LEU A 550 3.81 1.46 23.74
CA LEU A 550 5.12 2.02 23.46
C LEU A 550 5.90 1.16 22.45
N ASP A 551 5.31 0.08 21.95
CA ASP A 551 5.97 -0.81 21.00
C ASP A 551 6.28 -0.08 19.70
N ASP A 552 7.51 -0.28 19.20
CA ASP A 552 8.02 0.33 17.96
C ASP A 552 8.14 1.87 18.00
N VAL A 553 8.05 2.50 19.17
CA VAL A 553 8.34 3.93 19.35
C VAL A 553 9.81 4.18 19.09
N THR A 554 10.09 5.11 18.17
CA THR A 554 11.45 5.53 17.82
C THR A 554 11.81 6.85 18.49
N ASP A 555 13.10 7.15 18.49
CA ASP A 555 13.63 8.35 19.13
C ASP A 555 13.05 9.64 18.52
N ASN A 556 12.80 10.63 19.36
CA ASN A 556 12.32 11.96 18.97
C ASN A 556 10.98 11.94 18.20
N THR A 557 10.04 11.09 18.63
CA THR A 557 8.69 11.02 18.04
C THR A 557 7.60 11.37 19.06
N TYR A 558 6.48 11.92 18.57
CA TYR A 558 5.28 12.05 19.37
C TYR A 558 4.56 10.71 19.50
N VAL A 559 4.34 10.27 20.73
CA VAL A 559 3.40 9.18 21.04
C VAL A 559 2.02 9.78 21.18
N PHE A 560 1.06 9.23 20.46
CA PHE A 560 -0.29 9.76 20.40
C PHE A 560 -1.30 8.78 21.02
N ALA A 561 -2.12 9.28 21.92
CA ALA A 561 -3.23 8.56 22.53
C ALA A 561 -4.57 9.16 22.08
N LYS A 562 -5.46 8.32 21.56
CA LYS A 562 -6.86 8.68 21.37
C LYS A 562 -7.55 8.61 22.73
N VAL A 563 -8.21 9.71 23.10
CA VAL A 563 -8.89 9.84 24.40
C VAL A 563 -10.39 10.07 24.19
N PRO A 564 -11.25 9.75 25.14
CA PRO A 564 -12.65 10.14 25.06
C PRO A 564 -12.78 11.65 24.80
N PRO A 565 -13.72 12.10 23.97
CA PRO A 565 -13.91 13.54 23.76
C PRO A 565 -14.22 14.25 25.08
N GLY A 566 -13.41 15.26 25.43
CA GLY A 566 -13.57 15.94 26.70
C GLY A 566 -12.67 17.15 26.88
N HIS A 567 -12.84 17.88 27.98
CA HIS A 567 -11.97 18.99 28.38
C HIS A 567 -11.19 18.57 29.62
N TYR A 568 -9.91 18.23 29.39
CA TYR A 568 -9.04 17.71 30.44
C TYR A 568 -8.23 18.83 31.09
N SER A 569 -8.09 18.75 32.41
CA SER A 569 -7.31 19.68 33.20
C SER A 569 -5.92 19.15 33.55
N GLN A 570 -5.81 17.83 33.72
CA GLN A 570 -4.57 17.15 34.09
C GLN A 570 -4.46 15.82 33.35
N VAL A 571 -3.22 15.45 33.01
CA VAL A 571 -2.89 14.17 32.39
C VAL A 571 -1.67 13.58 33.09
N GLU A 572 -1.82 12.39 33.61
CA GLU A 572 -0.76 11.62 34.26
C GLU A 572 -0.36 10.47 33.35
N LEU A 573 0.92 10.37 33.01
CA LEU A 573 1.49 9.25 32.28
C LEU A 573 2.18 8.31 33.25
N ARG A 574 1.74 7.07 33.35
CA ARG A 574 2.33 6.01 34.16
C ARG A 574 2.81 4.87 33.28
N ILE A 575 4.06 4.43 33.48
CA ILE A 575 4.60 3.28 32.77
C ILE A 575 4.19 2.00 33.50
N ILE A 576 3.38 1.16 32.83
CA ILE A 576 2.91 -0.11 33.41
C ILE A 576 3.97 -1.20 33.19
N GLN A 577 4.43 -1.34 31.96
CA GLN A 577 5.37 -2.39 31.56
C GLN A 577 6.30 -1.87 30.47
N GLY A 578 7.60 -2.24 30.52
CA GLY A 578 8.55 -1.85 29.48
C GLY A 578 9.90 -2.51 29.68
N GLN A 579 10.63 -2.70 28.59
CA GLN A 579 11.99 -3.28 28.61
C GLN A 579 13.10 -2.22 28.57
N ALA A 580 12.80 -0.97 28.16
CA ALA A 580 13.76 0.11 28.07
C ALA A 580 13.25 1.36 28.77
N ALA A 581 14.16 2.15 29.36
CA ALA A 581 13.84 3.47 29.88
C ALA A 581 13.82 4.49 28.73
N PHE A 582 12.90 5.43 28.81
CA PHE A 582 12.79 6.57 27.89
C PHE A 582 12.56 7.86 28.66
N SER A 583 12.68 9.00 28.00
CA SER A 583 12.36 10.31 28.58
C SER A 583 11.26 10.98 27.79
N VAL A 584 10.49 11.83 28.45
CA VAL A 584 9.62 12.80 27.78
C VAL A 584 10.44 14.08 27.60
N TRP A 585 10.42 14.64 26.38
CA TRP A 585 11.07 15.91 26.14
C TRP A 585 10.33 17.04 26.84
N THR A 586 11.08 17.91 27.51
CA THR A 586 10.57 19.09 28.23
C THR A 586 11.28 20.33 27.72
N PHE A 587 10.61 21.48 27.84
CA PHE A 587 11.22 22.78 27.59
C PHE A 587 11.04 23.68 28.80
N ARG A 588 11.94 24.65 28.96
CA ARG A 588 11.81 25.71 29.97
C ARG A 588 11.27 26.97 29.31
N PRO A 589 10.09 27.48 29.70
CA PRO A 589 9.64 28.78 29.24
C PRO A 589 10.65 29.85 29.58
N ALA A 590 10.95 30.75 28.64
CA ALA A 590 11.78 31.91 28.93
C ALA A 590 11.14 32.70 30.10
N ALA A 591 11.92 33.08 31.08
CA ALA A 591 11.43 33.89 32.18
C ALA A 591 10.86 35.20 31.62
N GLY A 592 9.53 35.25 31.47
CA GLY A 592 8.85 36.48 31.08
C GLY A 592 9.10 37.54 32.13
N ASN A 593 9.03 38.81 31.73
CA ASN A 593 9.22 40.02 32.59
C ASN A 593 8.21 40.09 33.76
N ALA A 594 8.05 39.03 34.54
CA ALA A 594 7.30 39.02 35.79
C ALA A 594 8.24 39.23 36.96
N ALA A 595 8.07 40.36 37.57
CA ALA A 595 8.80 40.80 38.76
C ALA A 595 8.63 39.82 39.94
N ARG A 596 9.47 38.83 40.03
CA ARG A 596 10.04 38.18 41.23
C ARG A 596 10.98 37.02 40.83
N PRO A 597 12.29 37.08 41.10
CA PRO A 597 13.26 36.06 40.73
C PRO A 597 13.44 35.05 41.88
N THR A 598 12.48 34.22 42.20
CA THR A 598 12.67 33.27 43.32
C THR A 598 12.38 31.80 43.01
N GLU A 599 11.82 31.46 41.83
CA GLU A 599 11.67 30.05 41.43
C GLU A 599 12.07 29.88 39.97
N ALA A 600 13.02 28.98 39.72
CA ALA A 600 13.36 28.58 38.36
C ALA A 600 12.09 27.98 37.67
N PRO A 601 11.78 28.37 36.44
CA PRO A 601 10.57 27.87 35.75
C PRO A 601 10.64 26.34 35.69
N VAL A 602 9.54 25.71 36.10
CA VAL A 602 9.37 24.25 36.08
C VAL A 602 9.38 23.77 34.60
N PRO A 603 10.19 22.75 34.27
CA PRO A 603 10.20 22.19 32.92
C PRO A 603 8.83 21.66 32.56
N MET A 604 8.33 22.04 31.38
CA MET A 604 7.01 21.63 30.87
C MET A 604 7.19 20.55 29.81
N ALA A 605 6.41 19.46 29.89
CA ALA A 605 6.45 18.39 28.91
C ALA A 605 6.00 18.87 27.52
N CYS A 606 6.67 18.41 26.49
CA CYS A 606 6.25 18.66 25.12
C CYS A 606 5.03 17.81 24.77
N THR A 607 3.88 18.43 24.83
CA THR A 607 2.59 17.82 24.54
C THR A 607 1.85 18.51 23.41
N MET A 608 0.90 17.81 22.82
CA MET A 608 -0.03 18.33 21.84
C MET A 608 -1.43 17.82 22.12
N THR A 609 -2.44 18.60 21.78
CA THR A 609 -3.83 18.16 21.78
C THR A 609 -4.41 18.18 20.39
N ILE A 610 -5.28 17.23 20.10
CA ILE A 610 -6.07 17.20 18.88
C ILE A 610 -7.53 17.32 19.28
N ARG A 611 -8.22 18.27 18.69
CA ARG A 611 -9.62 18.58 18.99
C ARG A 611 -10.56 17.91 18.00
N GLU A 612 -11.85 17.87 18.30
CA GLU A 612 -12.89 17.30 17.44
C GLU A 612 -12.96 17.97 16.06
N ASP A 613 -12.71 19.27 15.99
CA ASP A 613 -12.54 20.01 14.72
C ASP A 613 -11.23 19.69 13.97
N ARG A 614 -10.41 18.77 14.54
CA ARG A 614 -9.09 18.33 14.06
C ARG A 614 -7.99 19.38 14.10
N SER A 615 -8.25 20.51 14.69
CA SER A 615 -7.17 21.44 15.00
C SER A 615 -6.17 20.77 15.96
N MET A 616 -4.89 20.92 15.65
CA MET A 616 -3.80 20.52 16.52
C MET A 616 -3.29 21.74 17.28
N GLN A 617 -3.15 21.60 18.58
CA GLN A 617 -2.55 22.62 19.41
C GLN A 617 -1.33 22.05 20.10
N LEU A 618 -0.18 22.66 19.85
CA LEU A 618 1.10 22.30 20.47
C LEU A 618 1.32 23.13 21.72
N MET A 619 2.03 22.55 22.69
CA MET A 619 2.58 23.30 23.81
C MET A 619 3.56 24.35 23.26
N PRO A 620 3.40 25.65 23.62
CA PRO A 620 4.30 26.70 23.17
C PRO A 620 5.74 26.38 23.53
N GLY A 621 6.66 26.51 22.56
CA GLY A 621 8.08 26.16 22.72
C GLY A 621 8.43 24.73 22.32
N CYS A 622 7.48 23.88 22.04
CA CYS A 622 7.70 22.53 21.56
C CYS A 622 7.72 22.43 20.03
N PRO A 623 8.56 21.56 19.45
CA PRO A 623 8.61 21.36 18.02
C PRO A 623 7.36 20.68 17.52
N GLY A 624 6.86 21.07 16.36
CA GLY A 624 5.74 20.43 15.69
C GLY A 624 6.12 19.06 15.09
N PRO A 625 5.16 18.15 14.96
CA PRO A 625 5.36 16.95 14.16
C PRO A 625 5.57 17.36 12.70
N LYS A 626 6.62 16.83 12.04
CA LYS A 626 6.90 17.06 10.61
C LYS A 626 6.18 16.08 9.73
#